data_4fd0410110527e222e92569a2464477f
#
_entry.id   4fd0410110527e222e92569a2464477f
#
_cell.length_a   1.000
_cell.length_b   1.000
_cell.length_c   1.000
_cell.angle_alpha   90.00
_cell.angle_beta   90.00
_cell.angle_gamma   90.00
#
_symmetry.space_group_name_H-M   'P 1'
#
loop_
_entity.id
_entity.type
_entity.pdbx_description
1 polymer ?
#
loop_
_entity_poly.entity_id
_entity_poly.type
_entity_poly.pdbx_seq_one_letter_code
_entity_poly.pdbx_strand_id
1 'polypeptide(L)' 'MSDDEKDLAARLEVLEIRAAYQDETVETLNETITAQWKEIDHLKRQIARLTERLEDAENKGGAPVNERP' A
#
# COMPACT_ATOMS: atom_id res chain seq x y z
N MET A 1 -27.30 36.71 19.19
CA MET A 1 -26.46 37.52 19.21
C MET A 1 -25.25 37.45 18.42
N SER A 2 -24.72 38.59 18.09
CA SER A 2 -23.64 38.61 17.12
C SER A 2 -22.42 37.92 17.60
N ASP A 3 -22.11 37.98 18.87
CA ASP A 3 -20.89 37.28 19.33
C ASP A 3 -21.01 35.81 19.23
N ASP A 4 -22.17 35.26 19.55
CA ASP A 4 -22.38 33.83 19.43
C ASP A 4 -22.33 33.38 17.98
N GLU A 5 -22.92 34.19 17.11
CA GLU A 5 -22.93 33.85 15.71
C GLU A 5 -21.54 33.89 15.12
N LYS A 6 -20.76 34.90 15.51
CA LYS A 6 -19.39 34.98 15.02
C LYS A 6 -18.56 33.84 15.53
N ASP A 7 -18.78 33.45 16.79
CA ASP A 7 -18.06 32.34 17.36
C ASP A 7 -18.39 31.05 16.63
N LEU A 8 -19.66 30.82 16.32
CA LEU A 8 -20.07 29.64 15.60
C LEU A 8 -19.49 29.62 14.18
N ALA A 9 -19.52 30.79 13.54
CA ALA A 9 -18.95 30.85 12.19
C ALA A 9 -17.49 30.56 12.20
N ALA A 10 -16.76 31.06 13.19
CA ALA A 10 -15.33 30.78 13.27
C ALA A 10 -15.07 29.32 13.51
N ARG A 11 -15.86 28.69 14.36
CA ARG A 11 -15.70 27.28 14.62
C ARG A 11 -16.00 26.45 13.42
N LEU A 12 -17.03 26.84 12.70
CA LEU A 12 -17.38 26.11 11.48
C LEU A 12 -16.28 26.21 10.46
N GLU A 13 -15.69 27.37 10.35
CA GLU A 13 -14.60 27.59 9.43
C GLU A 13 -13.41 26.68 9.76
N VAL A 14 -13.09 26.58 11.04
CA VAL A 14 -12.00 25.72 11.47
C VAL A 14 -12.32 24.26 11.14
N LEU A 15 -13.55 23.86 11.38
CA LEU A 15 -13.93 22.48 11.08
C LEU A 15 -13.89 22.20 9.60
N GLU A 16 -14.27 23.14 8.78
CA GLU A 16 -14.22 22.97 7.35
C GLU A 16 -12.78 22.81 6.87
N ILE A 17 -11.90 23.61 7.44
CA ILE A 17 -10.48 23.50 7.08
C ILE A 17 -9.93 22.16 7.49
N ARG A 18 -10.30 21.71 8.68
CA ARG A 18 -9.83 20.39 9.13
C ARG A 18 -10.38 19.27 8.28
N ALA A 19 -11.64 19.37 7.89
CA ALA A 19 -12.23 18.34 7.06
C ALA A 19 -11.53 18.27 5.70
N ALA A 20 -11.24 19.43 5.13
CA ALA A 20 -10.53 19.46 3.85
C ALA A 20 -9.15 18.85 3.99
N TYR A 21 -8.48 19.14 5.07
CA TYR A 21 -7.15 18.61 5.30
C TYR A 21 -7.21 17.09 5.47
N GLN A 22 -8.22 16.60 6.18
CA GLN A 22 -8.38 15.18 6.37
C GLN A 22 -8.68 14.47 5.07
N ASP A 23 -9.51 15.08 4.25
CA ASP A 23 -9.81 14.49 2.94
C ASP A 23 -8.54 14.34 2.12
N GLU A 24 -7.70 15.34 2.14
CA GLU A 24 -6.45 15.30 1.41
C GLU A 24 -5.55 14.21 1.97
N THR A 25 -5.51 14.09 3.28
CA THR A 25 -4.69 13.06 3.92
C THR A 25 -5.17 11.67 3.54
N VAL A 26 -6.49 11.48 3.55
CA VAL A 26 -7.05 10.19 3.18
C VAL A 26 -6.72 9.85 1.73
N GLU A 27 -6.80 10.82 0.85
CA GLU A 27 -6.45 10.59 -0.54
C GLU A 27 -5.00 10.19 -0.69
N THR A 28 -4.12 10.88 0.01
CA THR A 28 -2.71 10.56 -0.04
C THR A 28 -2.45 9.16 0.50
N LEU A 29 -3.11 8.81 1.60
CA LEU A 29 -2.95 7.48 2.15
C LEU A 29 -3.45 6.42 1.19
N ASN A 30 -4.57 6.68 0.53
CA ASN A 30 -5.10 5.72 -0.43
C ASN A 30 -4.15 5.52 -1.59
N GLU A 31 -3.53 6.58 -2.06
CA GLU A 31 -2.56 6.46 -3.13
C GLU A 31 -1.36 5.65 -2.69
N THR A 32 -0.91 5.90 -1.48
CA THR A 32 0.22 5.15 -0.94
C THR A 32 -0.12 3.68 -0.80
N ILE A 33 -1.30 3.38 -0.28
CA ILE A 33 -1.72 2.00 -0.11
C ILE A 33 -1.82 1.31 -1.47
N THR A 34 -2.37 1.99 -2.46
CA THR A 34 -2.48 1.43 -3.78
C THR A 34 -1.11 1.13 -4.36
N ALA A 35 -0.18 2.05 -4.19
CA ALA A 35 1.18 1.84 -4.70
C ALA A 35 1.84 0.66 -3.99
N GLN A 36 1.61 0.53 -2.70
CA GLN A 36 2.18 -0.58 -1.95
C GLN A 36 1.59 -1.91 -2.39
N TRP A 37 0.31 -1.95 -2.67
CA TRP A 37 -0.31 -3.18 -3.14
C TRP A 37 0.24 -3.60 -4.48
N LYS A 38 0.49 -2.63 -5.35
CA LYS A 38 1.10 -2.93 -6.65
C LYS A 38 2.48 -3.51 -6.47
N GLU A 39 3.23 -2.96 -5.55
CA GLU A 39 4.56 -3.44 -5.31
C GLU A 39 4.55 -4.84 -4.73
N ILE A 40 3.65 -5.09 -3.79
CA ILE A 40 3.51 -6.41 -3.20
C ILE A 40 3.14 -7.42 -4.29
N ASP A 41 2.23 -7.06 -5.16
CA ASP A 41 1.84 -7.95 -6.24
C ASP A 41 3.02 -8.25 -7.15
N HIS A 42 3.80 -7.22 -7.45
CA HIS A 42 4.98 -7.39 -8.28
C HIS A 42 5.97 -8.35 -7.62
N LEU A 43 6.19 -8.19 -6.33
CA LEU A 43 7.10 -9.06 -5.61
C LEU A 43 6.59 -10.49 -5.57
N LYS A 44 5.30 -10.66 -5.40
CA LYS A 44 4.72 -11.99 -5.40
C LYS A 44 4.95 -12.69 -6.73
N ARG A 45 4.81 -11.96 -7.81
CA ARG A 45 5.05 -12.54 -9.13
C ARG A 45 6.50 -12.90 -9.32
N GLN A 46 7.39 -12.09 -8.80
CA GLN A 46 8.81 -12.40 -8.90
C GLN A 46 9.16 -13.63 -8.10
N ILE A 47 8.58 -13.75 -6.92
CA ILE A 47 8.80 -14.93 -6.09
C ILE A 47 8.29 -16.17 -6.81
N ALA A 48 7.13 -16.09 -7.43
CA ALA A 48 6.57 -17.22 -8.15
C ALA A 48 7.49 -17.64 -9.29
N ARG A 49 8.02 -16.66 -10.01
CA ARG A 49 8.94 -16.99 -11.10
C ARG A 49 10.21 -17.62 -10.58
N LEU A 50 10.75 -17.10 -9.52
CA LEU A 50 11.96 -17.67 -8.95
C LEU A 50 11.72 -19.09 -8.45
N THR A 51 10.56 -19.31 -7.85
CA THR A 51 10.21 -20.63 -7.38
C THR A 51 10.12 -21.60 -8.55
N GLU A 52 9.52 -21.16 -9.65
CA GLU A 52 9.43 -21.98 -10.83
C GLU A 52 10.81 -22.34 -11.37
N ARG A 53 11.67 -21.34 -11.43
CA ARG A 53 13.00 -21.57 -11.93
C ARG A 53 13.77 -22.54 -11.05
N LEU A 54 13.59 -22.38 -9.77
CA LEU A 54 14.27 -23.26 -8.83
C LEU A 54 13.78 -24.68 -9.01
N GLU A 55 12.48 -24.86 -9.14
CA GLU A 55 11.92 -26.17 -9.34
C GLU A 55 12.39 -26.77 -10.64
N ASP A 56 12.45 -25.95 -11.69
CA ASP A 56 12.95 -26.43 -12.96
C ASP A 56 14.39 -26.87 -12.85
N ALA A 57 15.20 -26.10 -12.19
CA ALA A 57 16.58 -26.43 -12.01
C ALA A 57 16.75 -27.72 -11.24
N GLU A 58 15.94 -27.90 -10.21
CA GLU A 58 16.01 -29.10 -9.42
C GLU A 58 15.56 -30.30 -10.21
N ASN A 59 14.52 -30.15 -11.01
CA ASN A 59 14.03 -31.26 -11.79
C ASN A 59 14.96 -31.64 -12.90
N LYS A 60 15.66 -30.66 -13.46
CA LYS A 60 16.50 -30.96 -14.58
C LYS A 60 17.89 -31.36 -14.18
N GLY A 61 18.64 -30.42 -13.75
CA GLY A 61 20.03 -30.72 -13.49
C GLY A 61 20.34 -30.76 -12.03
N GLY A 62 19.63 -29.97 -11.26
CA GLY A 62 19.97 -29.89 -9.88
C GLY A 62 19.53 -31.05 -9.06
N ALA A 63 18.48 -31.68 -9.50
CA ALA A 63 17.97 -32.77 -8.73
C ALA A 63 19.01 -33.80 -8.39
N PRO A 64 19.81 -34.23 -9.33
CA PRO A 64 20.79 -35.25 -9.00
C PRO A 64 21.71 -34.83 -7.90
N VAL A 65 21.95 -33.57 -7.80
CA VAL A 65 22.84 -33.12 -6.77
C VAL A 65 22.30 -33.42 -5.41
N ASN A 66 21.05 -33.17 -5.25
CA ASN A 66 20.44 -33.37 -3.98
C ASN A 66 20.39 -34.81 -3.61
N GLU A 67 20.21 -35.62 -4.55
CA GLU A 67 20.09 -37.00 -4.26
C GLU A 67 21.37 -37.66 -4.04
N ARG A 68 22.48 -37.04 -4.33
CA ARG A 68 23.69 -37.66 -4.15
C ARG A 68 23.91 -37.91 -2.75
N PRO A 69 24.22 -39.02 -2.33
CA PRO A 69 24.57 -39.31 -0.94
C PRO A 69 25.89 -38.68 -0.58
#